data_bccb941161fc812b4d2986cd1b9b3198
#
_entry.id   bccb941161fc812b4d2986cd1b9b3198
#
_cell.length_a   1.000
_cell.length_b   1.000
_cell.length_c   1.000
_cell.angle_alpha   90.00
_cell.angle_beta   90.00
_cell.angle_gamma   90.00
#
_symmetry.space_group_name_H-M   'P 1'
#
loop_
_entity.id
_entity.type
_entity.pdbx_description
1 polymer ?
#
loop_
_entity_poly.entity_id
_entity_poly.type
_entity_poly.pdbx_seq_one_letter_code
_entity_poly.pdbx_strand_id
1 'polypeptide(L)'
;MENTQQDSKNLILDVLSQINESENIEDKEFIFKNDIIDIYSKFKIWLNDNGAIYPNIEFPIAYLKGRKIGCKTTKKIDQNSAILYIPYKLIIDSSKIEVNTTLPSLSRHNATKISYFLMKEIDKGQKSFYKPYIDLILSNNFNSYPVFWNEDDKIELNDGDFEDKISNYNDEINQTCDLMKKKTDVSKFEQVLFKKIYTFVISKQIVINENRSLLVPLVDLLNDKPTIDVKYEIFDSNNFVMKYTSDFDKENNDKNLLVYTNCENYFEHVKNIENKNVDKNKIAFDINLYDKKNFDINETDYFVLSTNSEQTFKEGEQIFNNFGKKSNEILLLNHSLCLIDNIYDSTILLLTTKQADKFTANFVIEHMIKNLVNIGTYDADNYLQLQFKIPRNKISTKAFNFFKYINILGRMRFEDYIFIKKVELEILESYLNFLTDSIFKMKFPIFKAINILKDMIARGTFHPNQKNIIAYKLTEKVNVEYQKEYIQFMLNVVTKCDENTKSYMELIKNIDEENEFKSMYLPIEKIKEVVKNFITNKLPH
;
A
#
# COMPACT_ATOMS: atom_id res chain seq x y z
N MET A 1 -17.15 -34.61 -4.40
CA MET A 1 -16.78 -33.42 -3.58
C MET A 1 -15.28 -33.13 -3.62
N GLU A 2 -14.39 -34.11 -3.68
CA GLU A 2 -12.93 -33.90 -3.69
C GLU A 2 -12.42 -33.19 -4.96
N ASN A 3 -12.96 -33.49 -6.13
CA ASN A 3 -12.59 -32.81 -7.38
C ASN A 3 -12.99 -31.32 -7.42
N THR A 4 -14.08 -30.94 -6.75
CA THR A 4 -14.56 -29.55 -6.73
C THR A 4 -13.70 -28.62 -5.85
N GLN A 5 -12.97 -29.17 -4.87
CA GLN A 5 -12.10 -28.36 -3.97
C GLN A 5 -10.73 -28.07 -4.59
N GLN A 6 -10.15 -29.06 -5.31
CA GLN A 6 -8.88 -28.84 -6.05
C GLN A 6 -9.07 -27.85 -7.20
N ASP A 7 -10.24 -27.91 -7.86
CA ASP A 7 -10.63 -26.97 -8.90
C ASP A 7 -10.76 -25.52 -8.37
N SER A 8 -11.17 -25.35 -7.12
CA SER A 8 -11.34 -24.02 -6.50
C SER A 8 -10.03 -23.29 -6.25
N LYS A 9 -9.03 -24.02 -5.76
CA LYS A 9 -7.68 -23.48 -5.48
C LYS A 9 -6.98 -23.03 -6.75
N ASN A 10 -6.99 -23.91 -7.75
CA ASN A 10 -6.42 -23.60 -9.07
C ASN A 10 -7.19 -22.46 -9.73
N LEU A 11 -8.49 -22.38 -9.52
CA LEU A 11 -9.36 -21.35 -10.06
C LEU A 11 -9.02 -19.95 -9.52
N ILE A 12 -8.78 -19.81 -8.22
CA ILE A 12 -8.40 -18.52 -7.61
C ILE A 12 -7.04 -18.08 -8.13
N LEU A 13 -6.05 -18.98 -8.10
CA LEU A 13 -4.70 -18.69 -8.56
C LEU A 13 -4.65 -18.36 -10.05
N ASP A 14 -5.43 -19.08 -10.87
CA ASP A 14 -5.54 -18.86 -12.31
C ASP A 14 -6.17 -17.50 -12.64
N VAL A 15 -7.25 -17.12 -11.93
CA VAL A 15 -7.87 -15.80 -12.10
C VAL A 15 -6.96 -14.68 -11.63
N LEU A 16 -6.23 -14.89 -10.52
CA LEU A 16 -5.24 -13.92 -10.05
C LEU A 16 -4.14 -13.69 -11.10
N SER A 17 -3.63 -14.78 -11.71
CA SER A 17 -2.64 -14.70 -12.78
C SER A 17 -3.19 -13.95 -13.99
N GLN A 18 -4.38 -14.31 -14.48
CA GLN A 18 -5.02 -13.67 -15.63
C GLN A 18 -5.30 -12.18 -15.41
N ILE A 19 -5.70 -11.79 -14.20
CA ILE A 19 -5.92 -10.36 -13.86
C ILE A 19 -4.60 -9.61 -13.88
N ASN A 20 -3.55 -10.16 -13.25
CA ASN A 20 -2.23 -9.55 -13.21
C ASN A 20 -1.62 -9.41 -14.60
N GLU A 21 -1.76 -10.43 -15.45
CA GLU A 21 -1.33 -10.36 -16.85
C GLU A 21 -2.12 -9.31 -17.64
N SER A 22 -3.44 -9.25 -17.46
CA SER A 22 -4.30 -8.28 -18.15
C SER A 22 -3.98 -6.83 -17.77
N GLU A 23 -3.50 -6.59 -16.54
CA GLU A 23 -3.12 -5.25 -16.07
C GLU A 23 -1.85 -4.71 -16.74
N ASN A 24 -1.00 -5.58 -17.26
CA ASN A 24 0.27 -5.22 -17.90
C ASN A 24 0.16 -5.09 -19.43
N ILE A 25 -0.99 -5.43 -20.02
CA ILE A 25 -1.16 -5.38 -21.47
C ILE A 25 -1.33 -3.93 -21.92
N GLU A 26 -0.39 -3.48 -22.77
CA GLU A 26 -0.51 -2.19 -23.46
C GLU A 26 -1.70 -2.23 -24.44
N ASP A 27 -2.56 -1.23 -24.36
CA ASP A 27 -3.68 -1.06 -25.27
C ASP A 27 -3.20 -0.31 -26.53
N LYS A 28 -2.75 -1.06 -27.50
CA LYS A 28 -2.23 -0.52 -28.77
C LYS A 28 -3.31 0.09 -29.66
N GLU A 29 -4.58 -0.25 -29.41
CA GLU A 29 -5.72 0.28 -30.17
C GLU A 29 -6.29 1.57 -29.55
N PHE A 30 -5.85 1.92 -28.35
CA PHE A 30 -6.35 3.11 -27.66
C PHE A 30 -5.78 4.40 -28.29
N ILE A 31 -6.67 5.23 -28.76
CA ILE A 31 -6.33 6.55 -29.31
C ILE A 31 -6.68 7.62 -28.28
N PHE A 32 -5.68 8.32 -27.80
CA PHE A 32 -5.90 9.46 -26.92
C PHE A 32 -6.66 10.57 -27.67
N LYS A 33 -7.57 11.24 -26.94
CA LYS A 33 -8.23 12.45 -27.47
C LYS A 33 -7.19 13.56 -27.69
N ASN A 34 -7.44 14.42 -28.69
CA ASN A 34 -6.50 15.50 -29.05
C ASN A 34 -6.17 16.44 -27.88
N ASP A 35 -7.12 16.74 -27.01
CA ASP A 35 -6.91 17.58 -25.82
C ASP A 35 -5.94 16.91 -24.83
N ILE A 36 -6.04 15.60 -24.64
CA ILE A 36 -5.12 14.84 -23.79
C ILE A 36 -3.72 14.82 -24.41
N ILE A 37 -3.61 14.59 -25.71
CA ILE A 37 -2.31 14.64 -26.42
C ILE A 37 -1.63 15.99 -26.25
N ASP A 38 -2.39 17.09 -26.38
CA ASP A 38 -1.88 18.44 -26.20
C ASP A 38 -1.39 18.69 -24.77
N ILE A 39 -2.13 18.23 -23.76
CA ILE A 39 -1.74 18.32 -22.34
C ILE A 39 -0.41 17.60 -22.09
N TYR A 40 -0.29 16.35 -22.55
CA TYR A 40 0.96 15.58 -22.38
C TYR A 40 2.12 16.16 -23.16
N SER A 41 1.86 16.74 -24.35
CA SER A 41 2.89 17.39 -25.15
C SER A 41 3.44 18.63 -24.44
N LYS A 42 2.57 19.47 -23.90
CA LYS A 42 2.96 20.66 -23.11
C LYS A 42 3.72 20.26 -21.83
N PHE A 43 3.28 19.19 -21.17
CA PHE A 43 3.97 18.65 -20.00
C PHE A 43 5.37 18.14 -20.33
N LYS A 44 5.56 17.42 -21.44
CA LYS A 44 6.88 16.97 -21.91
C LYS A 44 7.82 18.13 -22.21
N ILE A 45 7.31 19.15 -22.93
CA ILE A 45 8.08 20.38 -23.23
C ILE A 45 8.52 21.03 -21.91
N TRP A 46 7.61 21.21 -20.97
CA TRP A 46 7.91 21.79 -19.67
C TRP A 46 8.97 21.01 -18.88
N LEU A 47 8.88 19.67 -18.87
CA LEU A 47 9.90 18.82 -18.24
C LEU A 47 11.28 19.01 -18.89
N ASN A 48 11.34 18.93 -20.22
CA ASN A 48 12.58 19.00 -21.00
C ASN A 48 13.24 20.39 -20.88
N ASP A 49 12.45 21.47 -21.02
CA ASP A 49 12.93 22.85 -20.92
C ASP A 49 13.49 23.16 -19.52
N ASN A 50 13.08 22.39 -18.52
CA ASN A 50 13.53 22.53 -17.15
C ASN A 50 14.54 21.47 -16.71
N GLY A 51 15.09 20.69 -17.62
CA GLY A 51 16.22 19.79 -17.37
C GLY A 51 15.89 18.43 -16.77
N ALA A 52 14.64 17.98 -16.86
CA ALA A 52 14.30 16.62 -16.47
C ALA A 52 14.93 15.60 -17.44
N ILE A 53 15.48 14.50 -16.92
CA ILE A 53 16.20 13.48 -17.70
C ILE A 53 15.49 12.14 -17.50
N TYR A 54 14.97 11.57 -18.57
CA TYR A 54 14.26 10.28 -18.59
C TYR A 54 14.45 9.56 -19.93
N PRO A 55 15.70 9.18 -20.29
CA PRO A 55 16.08 8.82 -21.66
C PRO A 55 15.42 7.56 -22.18
N ASN A 56 15.03 6.66 -21.27
CA ASN A 56 14.48 5.34 -21.61
C ASN A 56 13.01 5.20 -21.22
N ILE A 57 12.27 6.31 -21.12
CA ILE A 57 10.87 6.32 -20.74
C ILE A 57 10.01 6.90 -21.86
N GLU A 58 8.96 6.18 -22.22
CA GLU A 58 7.88 6.63 -23.08
C GLU A 58 6.59 6.77 -22.29
N PHE A 59 5.88 7.89 -22.46
CA PHE A 59 4.57 8.18 -21.89
C PHE A 59 3.82 9.23 -22.74
N PRO A 60 2.49 9.35 -22.70
CA PRO A 60 1.58 8.46 -22.01
C PRO A 60 1.42 7.13 -22.75
N ILE A 61 1.29 6.05 -22.01
CA ILE A 61 0.94 4.74 -22.53
C ILE A 61 -0.39 4.31 -21.92
N ALA A 62 -1.30 3.83 -22.74
CA ALA A 62 -2.58 3.33 -22.28
C ALA A 62 -2.50 1.83 -21.93
N TYR A 63 -3.03 1.46 -20.80
CA TYR A 63 -3.14 0.07 -20.34
C TYR A 63 -4.61 -0.24 -20.03
N LEU A 64 -4.96 -1.52 -20.03
CA LEU A 64 -6.32 -1.96 -19.73
C LEU A 64 -7.38 -1.25 -20.59
N LYS A 65 -7.22 -1.26 -21.90
CA LYS A 65 -8.14 -0.61 -22.85
C LYS A 65 -8.33 0.90 -22.57
N GLY A 66 -7.21 1.58 -22.31
CA GLY A 66 -7.18 3.02 -22.10
C GLY A 66 -7.66 3.52 -20.72
N ARG A 67 -7.86 2.62 -19.77
CA ARG A 67 -8.37 3.00 -18.43
C ARG A 67 -7.29 3.36 -17.43
N LYS A 68 -6.06 2.91 -17.65
CA LYS A 68 -4.87 3.31 -16.89
C LYS A 68 -3.87 3.97 -17.84
N ILE A 69 -3.32 5.09 -17.44
CA ILE A 69 -2.22 5.75 -18.14
C ILE A 69 -0.95 5.50 -17.31
N GLY A 70 0.14 5.18 -17.99
CA GLY A 70 1.41 4.90 -17.34
C GLY A 70 2.59 5.17 -18.26
N CYS A 71 3.73 4.62 -17.89
CA CYS A 71 5.00 4.74 -18.62
C CYS A 71 5.54 3.36 -18.98
N LYS A 72 6.26 3.25 -20.09
CA LYS A 72 7.01 2.05 -20.44
C LYS A 72 8.48 2.37 -20.73
N THR A 73 9.31 1.34 -20.65
CA THR A 73 10.71 1.46 -21.05
C THR A 73 10.84 1.41 -22.57
N THR A 74 11.76 2.20 -23.13
CA THR A 74 12.17 2.12 -24.53
C THR A 74 13.41 1.26 -24.74
N LYS A 75 14.10 0.92 -23.65
CA LYS A 75 15.25 0.01 -23.59
C LYS A 75 15.25 -0.73 -22.26
N LYS A 76 15.99 -1.84 -22.19
CA LYS A 76 16.22 -2.54 -20.92
C LYS A 76 16.82 -1.59 -19.87
N ILE A 77 16.33 -1.64 -18.64
CA ILE A 77 16.90 -0.97 -17.48
C ILE A 77 17.42 -2.06 -16.54
N ASP A 78 18.72 -2.02 -16.26
CA ASP A 78 19.38 -3.01 -15.42
C ASP A 78 19.21 -2.71 -13.93
N GLN A 79 19.70 -3.62 -13.10
CA GLN A 79 19.77 -3.44 -11.64
C GLN A 79 20.64 -2.23 -11.29
N ASN A 80 20.31 -1.57 -10.17
CA ASN A 80 21.03 -0.40 -9.63
C ASN A 80 21.21 0.73 -10.66
N SER A 81 20.27 0.88 -11.58
CA SER A 81 20.30 1.87 -12.65
C SER A 81 19.26 2.96 -12.41
N ALA A 82 19.62 4.20 -12.67
CA ALA A 82 18.67 5.31 -12.63
C ALA A 82 17.64 5.21 -13.75
N ILE A 83 16.39 5.41 -13.40
CA ILE A 83 15.24 5.40 -14.33
C ILE A 83 15.00 6.82 -14.83
N LEU A 84 15.02 7.80 -13.90
CA LEU A 84 14.78 9.21 -14.21
C LEU A 84 15.45 10.12 -13.18
N TYR A 85 15.68 11.38 -13.61
CA TYR A 85 16.19 12.46 -12.80
C TYR A 85 15.27 13.67 -12.95
N ILE A 86 14.71 14.16 -11.86
CA ILE A 86 13.82 15.33 -11.85
C ILE A 86 14.50 16.47 -11.09
N PRO A 87 14.80 17.61 -11.75
CA PRO A 87 15.38 18.77 -11.09
C PRO A 87 14.50 19.24 -9.94
N TYR A 88 15.13 19.61 -8.84
CA TYR A 88 14.40 19.95 -7.60
C TYR A 88 13.46 21.15 -7.77
N LYS A 89 13.74 22.09 -8.70
CA LYS A 89 12.87 23.22 -9.03
C LYS A 89 11.49 22.81 -9.57
N LEU A 90 11.38 21.58 -10.12
CA LEU A 90 10.10 21.04 -10.61
C LEU A 90 9.28 20.37 -9.49
N ILE A 91 9.92 20.07 -8.35
CA ILE A 91 9.32 19.29 -7.27
C ILE A 91 8.60 20.21 -6.29
N ILE A 92 7.41 19.82 -5.89
CA ILE A 92 6.67 20.51 -4.85
C ILE A 92 6.98 19.85 -3.51
N ASP A 93 7.74 20.54 -2.67
CA ASP A 93 8.20 20.06 -1.36
C ASP A 93 7.42 20.75 -0.24
N SER A 94 6.69 19.97 0.56
CA SER A 94 5.87 20.51 1.65
C SER A 94 6.69 21.25 2.71
N SER A 95 7.98 20.93 2.88
CA SER A 95 8.85 21.60 3.86
C SER A 95 9.23 23.03 3.44
N LYS A 96 9.17 23.33 2.14
CA LYS A 96 9.47 24.66 1.59
C LYS A 96 8.23 25.54 1.41
N ILE A 97 7.04 25.03 1.70
CA ILE A 97 5.79 25.76 1.59
C ILE A 97 5.50 26.48 2.91
N GLU A 98 5.62 27.79 2.89
CA GLU A 98 5.21 28.65 4.00
C GLU A 98 3.69 28.86 3.95
N VAL A 99 3.04 28.57 5.05
CA VAL A 99 1.62 28.88 5.25
C VAL A 99 1.57 29.88 6.39
N ASN A 100 1.19 31.13 6.09
CA ASN A 100 1.13 32.27 7.01
C ASN A 100 0.13 32.11 8.19
N THR A 101 -0.26 30.89 8.50
CA THR A 101 -1.22 30.57 9.56
C THR A 101 -0.79 29.35 10.33
N THR A 102 -1.02 29.36 11.63
CA THR A 102 -1.03 28.15 12.45
C THR A 102 -2.14 27.24 11.94
N LEU A 103 -1.80 26.35 11.00
CA LEU A 103 -2.72 25.25 10.66
C LEU A 103 -2.86 24.42 11.93
N PRO A 104 -4.07 24.06 12.34
CA PRO A 104 -4.26 23.07 13.40
C PRO A 104 -3.49 21.80 13.02
N SER A 105 -3.15 20.96 13.98
CA SER A 105 -2.50 19.67 13.75
C SER A 105 -3.45 18.75 12.96
N LEU A 106 -3.52 18.98 11.65
CA LEU A 106 -4.28 18.14 10.75
C LEU A 106 -3.50 16.83 10.53
N SER A 107 -4.18 15.73 10.55
CA SER A 107 -3.58 14.39 10.38
C SER A 107 -2.75 14.24 9.10
N ARG A 108 -3.00 15.08 8.09
CA ARG A 108 -2.33 15.08 6.78
C ARG A 108 -1.74 16.44 6.41
N HIS A 109 -1.02 17.03 7.37
CA HIS A 109 -0.48 18.38 7.27
C HIS A 109 0.34 18.66 5.98
N ASN A 110 1.21 17.72 5.58
CA ASN A 110 2.02 17.88 4.37
C ASN A 110 1.18 17.92 3.09
N ALA A 111 0.17 17.06 2.98
CA ALA A 111 -0.75 17.06 1.84
C ALA A 111 -1.55 18.36 1.76
N THR A 112 -1.97 18.90 2.91
CA THR A 112 -2.66 20.20 2.98
C THR A 112 -1.78 21.33 2.47
N LYS A 113 -0.48 21.36 2.85
CA LYS A 113 0.48 22.36 2.34
C LYS A 113 0.66 22.29 0.83
N ILE A 114 0.88 21.08 0.30
CA ILE A 114 1.04 20.88 -1.16
C ILE A 114 -0.24 21.27 -1.90
N SER A 115 -1.40 20.88 -1.39
CA SER A 115 -2.69 21.26 -2.01
C SER A 115 -2.92 22.77 -2.00
N TYR A 116 -2.60 23.42 -0.90
CA TYR A 116 -2.65 24.89 -0.82
C TYR A 116 -1.73 25.56 -1.86
N PHE A 117 -0.50 25.09 -1.98
CA PHE A 117 0.44 25.58 -2.98
C PHE A 117 -0.14 25.45 -4.39
N LEU A 118 -0.68 24.27 -4.74
CA LEU A 118 -1.30 24.03 -6.05
C LEU A 118 -2.51 24.94 -6.28
N MET A 119 -3.35 25.18 -5.28
CA MET A 119 -4.47 26.11 -5.40
C MET A 119 -3.98 27.55 -5.67
N LYS A 120 -2.89 28.00 -5.05
CA LYS A 120 -2.27 29.30 -5.37
C LYS A 120 -1.73 29.35 -6.79
N GLU A 121 -1.10 28.27 -7.25
CA GLU A 121 -0.61 28.20 -8.63
C GLU A 121 -1.76 28.19 -9.65
N ILE A 122 -2.88 27.53 -9.34
CA ILE A 122 -4.10 27.58 -10.17
C ILE A 122 -4.65 28.99 -10.26
N ASP A 123 -4.66 29.76 -9.17
CA ASP A 123 -5.13 31.14 -9.14
C ASP A 123 -4.30 32.09 -10.04
N LYS A 124 -3.00 31.82 -10.22
CA LYS A 124 -2.14 32.53 -11.18
C LYS A 124 -2.50 32.25 -12.64
N GLY A 125 -3.26 31.19 -12.94
CA GLY A 125 -3.70 30.84 -14.29
C GLY A 125 -2.52 30.58 -15.24
N GLN A 126 -2.52 31.26 -16.40
CA GLN A 126 -1.46 31.11 -17.43
C GLN A 126 -0.08 31.60 -16.98
N LYS A 127 0.00 32.36 -15.89
CA LYS A 127 1.28 32.84 -15.34
C LYS A 127 1.95 31.86 -14.39
N SER A 128 1.29 30.73 -14.07
CA SER A 128 1.88 29.72 -13.21
C SER A 128 3.00 28.97 -13.92
N PHE A 129 4.15 28.84 -13.25
CA PHE A 129 5.24 27.99 -13.70
C PHE A 129 4.81 26.52 -13.81
N TYR A 130 3.92 26.07 -12.92
CA TYR A 130 3.41 24.71 -12.87
C TYR A 130 2.17 24.47 -13.76
N LYS A 131 1.79 25.43 -14.61
CA LYS A 131 0.56 25.31 -15.43
C LYS A 131 0.48 24.01 -16.24
N PRO A 132 1.56 23.55 -16.96
CA PRO A 132 1.49 22.29 -17.71
C PRO A 132 1.29 21.08 -16.81
N TYR A 133 1.86 21.09 -15.62
CA TYR A 133 1.69 20.01 -14.64
C TYR A 133 0.30 20.03 -14.00
N ILE A 134 -0.21 21.21 -13.68
CA ILE A 134 -1.58 21.37 -13.15
C ILE A 134 -2.62 20.90 -14.15
N ASP A 135 -2.46 21.23 -15.44
CA ASP A 135 -3.36 20.74 -16.49
C ASP A 135 -3.37 19.22 -16.57
N LEU A 136 -2.19 18.59 -16.43
CA LEU A 136 -2.07 17.16 -16.35
C LEU A 136 -2.79 16.59 -15.11
N ILE A 137 -2.60 17.18 -13.93
CA ILE A 137 -3.29 16.77 -12.71
C ILE A 137 -4.81 16.84 -12.91
N LEU A 138 -5.33 17.93 -13.45
CA LEU A 138 -6.76 18.13 -13.63
C LEU A 138 -7.37 17.27 -14.74
N SER A 139 -6.56 16.72 -15.64
CA SER A 139 -7.01 15.80 -16.69
C SER A 139 -7.28 14.37 -16.18
N ASN A 140 -6.91 14.05 -14.93
CA ASN A 140 -7.14 12.73 -14.35
C ASN A 140 -8.63 12.43 -14.19
N ASN A 141 -8.97 11.13 -14.30
CA ASN A 141 -10.32 10.66 -14.01
C ASN A 141 -10.50 10.48 -12.49
N PHE A 142 -11.06 11.49 -11.84
CA PHE A 142 -11.30 11.45 -10.39
C PHE A 142 -12.47 10.55 -9.98
N ASN A 143 -13.37 10.18 -10.90
CA ASN A 143 -14.51 9.33 -10.56
C ASN A 143 -14.12 7.92 -10.11
N SER A 144 -12.88 7.53 -10.34
CA SER A 144 -12.36 6.23 -9.84
C SER A 144 -12.07 6.23 -8.34
N TYR A 145 -11.90 7.39 -7.71
CA TYR A 145 -11.63 7.49 -6.26
C TYR A 145 -12.92 7.40 -5.46
N PRO A 146 -12.95 6.64 -4.34
CA PRO A 146 -14.17 6.41 -3.54
C PRO A 146 -14.88 7.69 -3.10
N VAL A 147 -14.14 8.76 -2.79
CA VAL A 147 -14.72 10.05 -2.40
C VAL A 147 -15.51 10.76 -3.51
N PHE A 148 -15.40 10.30 -4.77
CA PHE A 148 -16.16 10.79 -5.92
C PHE A 148 -17.15 9.76 -6.46
N TRP A 149 -17.29 8.58 -5.83
CA TRP A 149 -18.24 7.58 -6.26
C TRP A 149 -19.67 8.10 -6.16
N ASN A 150 -20.49 7.66 -7.11
CA ASN A 150 -21.93 7.90 -7.09
C ASN A 150 -22.63 6.93 -6.12
N GLU A 151 -23.92 7.10 -5.93
CA GLU A 151 -24.70 6.25 -5.02
C GLU A 151 -24.79 4.79 -5.51
N ASP A 152 -24.79 4.55 -6.83
CA ASP A 152 -24.82 3.19 -7.38
C ASP A 152 -23.54 2.42 -7.04
N ASP A 153 -22.37 3.05 -7.16
CA ASP A 153 -21.08 2.47 -6.76
C ASP A 153 -21.06 2.13 -5.26
N LYS A 154 -21.61 2.99 -4.40
CA LYS A 154 -21.71 2.75 -2.96
C LYS A 154 -22.67 1.62 -2.62
N ILE A 155 -23.83 1.57 -3.27
CA ILE A 155 -24.81 0.46 -3.12
C ILE A 155 -24.17 -0.87 -3.54
N GLU A 156 -23.37 -0.90 -4.60
CA GLU A 156 -22.66 -2.09 -5.05
C GLU A 156 -21.59 -2.52 -4.04
N LEU A 157 -20.92 -1.57 -3.40
CA LEU A 157 -19.97 -1.83 -2.32
C LEU A 157 -20.69 -2.55 -1.16
N ASN A 158 -21.85 -2.05 -0.72
CA ASN A 158 -22.67 -2.62 0.35
C ASN A 158 -21.84 -3.04 1.58
N ASP A 159 -20.99 -2.12 2.02
CA ASP A 159 -20.06 -2.27 3.14
C ASP A 159 -20.11 -0.99 3.99
N GLY A 160 -20.94 -1.01 5.03
CA GLY A 160 -21.18 0.15 5.89
C GLY A 160 -19.90 0.68 6.54
N ASP A 161 -18.99 -0.19 6.97
CA ASP A 161 -17.73 0.23 7.60
C ASP A 161 -16.83 0.98 6.62
N PHE A 162 -16.78 0.55 5.36
CA PHE A 162 -16.00 1.26 4.34
C PHE A 162 -16.71 2.53 3.85
N GLU A 163 -18.05 2.52 3.78
CA GLU A 163 -18.85 3.72 3.47
C GLU A 163 -18.64 4.81 4.51
N ASP A 164 -18.59 4.45 5.80
CA ASP A 164 -18.28 5.39 6.90
C ASP A 164 -16.87 5.97 6.75
N LYS A 165 -15.89 5.18 6.31
CA LYS A 165 -14.53 5.67 6.02
C LYS A 165 -14.50 6.64 4.85
N ILE A 166 -15.28 6.38 3.79
CA ILE A 166 -15.43 7.31 2.66
C ILE A 166 -16.05 8.62 3.15
N SER A 167 -17.10 8.55 3.98
CA SER A 167 -17.78 9.70 4.55
C SER A 167 -16.83 10.52 5.42
N ASN A 168 -16.16 9.88 6.36
CA ASN A 168 -15.18 10.52 7.26
C ASN A 168 -14.04 11.20 6.48
N TYR A 169 -13.56 10.54 5.41
CA TYR A 169 -12.53 11.12 4.56
C TYR A 169 -13.05 12.34 3.77
N ASN A 170 -14.30 12.29 3.31
CA ASN A 170 -14.95 13.40 2.65
C ASN A 170 -15.12 14.60 3.60
N ASP A 171 -15.51 14.33 4.86
CA ASP A 171 -15.64 15.36 5.90
C ASP A 171 -14.28 15.98 6.26
N GLU A 172 -13.22 15.18 6.34
CA GLU A 172 -11.85 15.69 6.53
C GLU A 172 -11.46 16.66 5.39
N ILE A 173 -11.74 16.28 4.13
CA ILE A 173 -11.48 17.15 2.98
C ILE A 173 -12.27 18.45 3.06
N ASN A 174 -13.56 18.37 3.39
CA ASN A 174 -14.45 19.53 3.50
C ASN A 174 -14.00 20.48 4.62
N GLN A 175 -13.70 19.96 5.80
CA GLN A 175 -13.18 20.73 6.93
C GLN A 175 -11.84 21.40 6.58
N THR A 176 -10.93 20.67 5.93
CA THR A 176 -9.66 21.21 5.46
C THR A 176 -9.88 22.35 4.45
N CYS A 177 -10.79 22.15 3.49
CA CYS A 177 -11.17 23.15 2.52
C CYS A 177 -11.69 24.43 3.17
N ASP A 178 -12.61 24.32 4.13
CA ASP A 178 -13.22 25.46 4.83
C ASP A 178 -12.19 26.21 5.67
N LEU A 179 -11.27 25.51 6.32
CA LEU A 179 -10.16 26.13 7.04
C LEU A 179 -9.24 26.91 6.10
N MET A 180 -8.92 26.34 4.94
CA MET A 180 -8.07 26.98 3.94
C MET A 180 -8.75 28.21 3.33
N LYS A 181 -10.04 28.14 2.99
CA LYS A 181 -10.83 29.29 2.52
C LYS A 181 -10.81 30.48 3.48
N LYS A 182 -10.93 30.21 4.79
CA LYS A 182 -10.95 31.25 5.82
C LYS A 182 -9.59 31.89 6.08
N LYS A 183 -8.51 31.18 5.79
CA LYS A 183 -7.15 31.55 6.21
C LYS A 183 -6.24 31.95 5.05
N THR A 184 -6.72 31.89 3.81
CA THR A 184 -5.88 32.12 2.63
C THR A 184 -6.46 33.21 1.74
N ASP A 185 -5.57 33.80 0.96
CA ASP A 185 -5.83 34.88 -0.02
C ASP A 185 -6.10 34.36 -1.45
N VAL A 186 -6.41 33.04 -1.58
CA VAL A 186 -6.71 32.43 -2.88
C VAL A 186 -8.10 32.88 -3.34
N SER A 187 -8.15 33.64 -4.44
CA SER A 187 -9.38 34.31 -4.94
C SER A 187 -10.40 33.32 -5.50
N LYS A 188 -9.93 32.20 -6.08
CA LYS A 188 -10.76 31.15 -6.71
C LYS A 188 -10.70 29.85 -5.95
N PHE A 189 -11.11 29.85 -4.69
CA PHE A 189 -11.10 28.67 -3.86
C PHE A 189 -12.42 27.89 -4.00
N GLU A 190 -12.51 27.05 -5.04
CA GLU A 190 -13.66 26.17 -5.27
C GLU A 190 -13.50 24.84 -4.54
N GLN A 191 -14.53 24.41 -3.81
CA GLN A 191 -14.49 23.17 -3.01
C GLN A 191 -14.26 21.92 -3.85
N VAL A 192 -14.92 21.81 -5.01
CA VAL A 192 -14.75 20.65 -5.91
C VAL A 192 -13.34 20.59 -6.46
N LEU A 193 -12.77 21.74 -6.83
CA LEU A 193 -11.40 21.82 -7.31
C LEU A 193 -10.40 21.44 -6.22
N PHE A 194 -10.57 21.99 -4.99
CA PHE A 194 -9.74 21.61 -3.86
C PHE A 194 -9.82 20.12 -3.58
N LYS A 195 -11.02 19.54 -3.58
CA LYS A 195 -11.22 18.10 -3.39
C LYS A 195 -10.43 17.27 -4.41
N LYS A 196 -10.44 17.64 -5.70
CA LYS A 196 -9.65 16.98 -6.74
C LYS A 196 -8.15 17.07 -6.46
N ILE A 197 -7.65 18.27 -6.19
CA ILE A 197 -6.22 18.50 -5.90
C ILE A 197 -5.79 17.74 -4.65
N TYR A 198 -6.56 17.82 -3.57
CA TYR A 198 -6.23 17.14 -2.32
C TYR A 198 -6.17 15.61 -2.48
N THR A 199 -7.16 15.04 -3.17
CA THR A 199 -7.21 13.60 -3.48
C THR A 199 -6.01 13.17 -4.32
N PHE A 200 -5.65 13.97 -5.35
CA PHE A 200 -4.46 13.68 -6.15
C PHE A 200 -3.19 13.71 -5.30
N VAL A 201 -3.02 14.74 -4.48
CA VAL A 201 -1.85 14.87 -3.60
C VAL A 201 -1.72 13.70 -2.64
N ILE A 202 -2.82 13.31 -1.98
CA ILE A 202 -2.82 12.14 -1.09
C ILE A 202 -2.42 10.86 -1.84
N SER A 203 -2.89 10.72 -3.09
CA SER A 203 -2.62 9.54 -3.91
C SER A 203 -1.17 9.46 -4.40
N LYS A 204 -0.54 10.60 -4.66
CA LYS A 204 0.71 10.68 -5.43
C LYS A 204 1.91 11.24 -4.67
N GLN A 205 1.71 11.82 -3.49
CA GLN A 205 2.81 12.33 -2.69
C GLN A 205 3.74 11.19 -2.22
N ILE A 206 5.03 11.46 -2.25
CA ILE A 206 6.06 10.63 -1.65
C ILE A 206 6.32 11.15 -0.23
N VAL A 207 5.95 10.37 0.77
CA VAL A 207 6.17 10.74 2.18
C VAL A 207 7.60 10.42 2.58
N ILE A 208 8.37 11.44 2.87
CA ILE A 208 9.78 11.33 3.28
C ILE A 208 9.87 11.07 4.79
N ASN A 209 9.13 11.87 5.55
CA ASN A 209 8.97 11.73 7.00
C ASN A 209 7.69 12.46 7.45
N GLU A 210 7.44 12.51 8.74
CA GLU A 210 6.24 13.14 9.33
C GLU A 210 6.09 14.62 8.92
N ASN A 211 7.20 15.32 8.67
CA ASN A 211 7.22 16.77 8.38
C ASN A 211 7.48 17.10 6.90
N ARG A 212 7.71 16.10 6.05
CA ARG A 212 8.10 16.33 4.67
C ARG A 212 7.49 15.32 3.72
N SER A 213 6.82 15.83 2.70
CA SER A 213 6.33 15.05 1.55
C SER A 213 6.65 15.80 0.27
N LEU A 214 6.86 15.05 -0.79
CA LEU A 214 7.15 15.56 -2.13
C LEU A 214 6.06 15.17 -3.10
N LEU A 215 5.74 16.06 -4.03
CA LEU A 215 5.00 15.73 -5.24
C LEU A 215 5.98 15.88 -6.41
N VAL A 216 6.27 14.76 -7.08
CA VAL A 216 7.34 14.66 -8.08
C VAL A 216 6.73 14.41 -9.45
N PRO A 217 6.76 15.40 -10.36
CA PRO A 217 6.25 15.26 -11.72
C PRO A 217 6.90 14.09 -12.45
N LEU A 218 6.15 13.40 -13.30
CA LEU A 218 6.51 12.18 -14.02
C LEU A 218 6.52 10.91 -13.14
N VAL A 219 7.04 10.95 -11.91
CA VAL A 219 6.98 9.80 -10.99
C VAL A 219 5.53 9.46 -10.61
N ASP A 220 4.68 10.47 -10.53
CA ASP A 220 3.25 10.33 -10.24
C ASP A 220 2.43 9.70 -11.38
N LEU A 221 2.99 9.59 -12.59
CA LEU A 221 2.41 8.82 -13.70
C LEU A 221 2.68 7.32 -13.60
N LEU A 222 3.64 6.90 -12.77
CA LEU A 222 3.94 5.48 -12.59
C LEU A 222 2.82 4.79 -11.83
N ASN A 223 2.40 3.63 -12.34
CA ASN A 223 1.43 2.79 -11.66
C ASN A 223 2.08 2.02 -10.50
N ASP A 224 1.27 1.56 -9.56
CA ASP A 224 1.72 0.81 -8.40
C ASP A 224 1.86 -0.69 -8.68
N LYS A 225 2.92 -1.29 -8.15
CA LYS A 225 3.08 -2.73 -8.08
C LYS A 225 3.83 -3.10 -6.80
N PRO A 226 3.18 -3.76 -5.82
CA PRO A 226 3.75 -4.02 -4.49
C PRO A 226 5.01 -4.89 -4.49
N THR A 227 5.23 -5.67 -5.57
CA THR A 227 6.39 -6.55 -5.73
C THR A 227 7.61 -5.85 -6.32
N ILE A 228 7.45 -4.59 -6.75
CA ILE A 228 8.55 -3.80 -7.28
C ILE A 228 9.28 -3.11 -6.12
N ASP A 229 10.59 -3.19 -6.15
CA ASP A 229 11.46 -2.47 -5.22
C ASP A 229 12.27 -1.44 -5.99
N VAL A 230 11.83 -0.18 -5.91
CA VAL A 230 12.51 0.98 -6.48
C VAL A 230 13.02 1.88 -5.37
N LYS A 231 14.11 2.57 -5.63
CA LYS A 231 14.76 3.48 -4.67
C LYS A 231 14.57 4.92 -5.09
N TYR A 232 14.32 5.77 -4.09
CA TYR A 232 14.32 7.21 -4.25
C TYR A 232 15.56 7.80 -3.61
N GLU A 233 16.26 8.66 -4.32
CA GLU A 233 17.39 9.40 -3.80
C GLU A 233 17.19 10.88 -4.08
N ILE A 234 17.41 11.71 -3.06
CA ILE A 234 17.33 13.16 -3.17
C ILE A 234 18.72 13.72 -2.93
N PHE A 235 19.22 14.42 -3.91
CA PHE A 235 20.40 15.25 -3.76
C PHE A 235 19.91 16.64 -3.38
N ASP A 236 20.27 17.14 -2.21
CA ASP A 236 19.96 18.50 -1.80
C ASP A 236 21.23 19.32 -1.59
N SER A 237 21.07 20.66 -1.65
CA SER A 237 22.17 21.63 -1.50
C SER A 237 22.87 21.58 -0.14
N ASN A 238 22.35 20.85 0.85
CA ASN A 238 22.91 20.71 2.17
C ASN A 238 23.80 19.47 2.33
N ASN A 239 24.18 18.84 1.21
CA ASN A 239 25.11 17.71 1.19
C ASN A 239 24.53 16.37 1.69
N PHE A 240 23.22 16.18 1.63
CA PHE A 240 22.59 14.93 2.01
C PHE A 240 22.03 14.19 0.81
N VAL A 241 22.54 12.98 0.59
CA VAL A 241 21.79 11.97 -0.16
C VAL A 241 20.87 11.29 0.82
N MET A 242 19.58 11.58 0.74
CA MET A 242 18.59 10.83 1.50
C MET A 242 18.13 9.65 0.67
N LYS A 243 18.55 8.45 1.07
CA LYS A 243 18.13 7.21 0.45
C LYS A 243 16.83 6.73 1.06
N TYR A 244 15.81 6.63 0.23
CA TYR A 244 14.54 6.05 0.63
C TYR A 244 14.30 4.78 -0.16
N THR A 245 14.03 3.70 0.55
CA THR A 245 13.38 2.54 -0.02
C THR A 245 11.88 2.73 0.13
N SER A 246 11.08 2.21 -0.80
CA SER A 246 9.62 2.17 -0.71
C SER A 246 9.12 1.48 0.58
N ASP A 247 9.98 0.70 1.20
CA ASP A 247 9.81 0.17 2.54
C ASP A 247 10.30 1.19 3.57
N PHE A 248 9.35 1.87 4.19
CA PHE A 248 9.62 2.68 5.37
C PHE A 248 9.91 1.74 6.55
N ASP A 249 11.04 1.08 6.50
CA ASP A 249 11.54 0.25 7.58
C ASP A 249 12.38 1.14 8.49
N LYS A 250 11.81 1.59 9.60
CA LYS A 250 12.51 2.34 10.66
C LYS A 250 13.68 1.55 11.27
N GLU A 251 13.80 0.25 10.99
CA GLU A 251 14.78 -0.65 11.59
C GLU A 251 16.05 -0.83 10.76
N ASN A 252 16.03 -0.54 9.46
CA ASN A 252 17.23 -0.62 8.61
C ASN A 252 17.86 0.75 8.36
N ASN A 253 18.29 1.41 9.41
CA ASN A 253 19.31 2.46 9.32
C ASN A 253 20.65 1.82 8.92
N ASP A 254 20.85 1.65 7.60
CA ASP A 254 22.16 1.19 7.10
C ASP A 254 23.20 2.27 7.40
N LYS A 255 23.96 2.06 8.48
CA LYS A 255 25.00 2.98 9.01
C LYS A 255 26.16 3.22 8.03
N ASN A 256 26.12 2.62 6.86
CA ASN A 256 27.14 2.70 5.80
C ASN A 256 26.73 3.54 4.59
N LEU A 257 25.79 4.46 4.75
CA LEU A 257 25.42 5.37 3.68
C LEU A 257 26.57 6.32 3.36
N LEU A 258 27.10 6.25 2.14
CA LEU A 258 28.08 7.23 1.65
C LEU A 258 27.32 8.54 1.35
N VAL A 259 27.66 9.59 2.06
CA VAL A 259 27.07 10.93 1.90
C VAL A 259 27.87 11.68 0.84
N TYR A 260 27.19 12.12 -0.23
CA TYR A 260 27.78 12.94 -1.29
C TYR A 260 27.31 14.37 -1.19
N THR A 261 28.20 15.30 -1.36
CA THR A 261 27.93 16.71 -1.11
C THR A 261 27.32 17.45 -2.28
N ASN A 262 27.48 16.93 -3.50
CA ASN A 262 26.84 17.42 -4.73
C ASN A 262 27.01 16.38 -5.86
N CYS A 263 26.43 16.62 -7.03
CA CYS A 263 26.59 15.75 -8.20
C CYS A 263 28.06 15.59 -8.61
N GLU A 264 28.89 16.64 -8.54
CA GLU A 264 30.31 16.58 -8.90
C GLU A 264 31.06 15.63 -7.98
N ASN A 265 30.89 15.76 -6.67
CA ASN A 265 31.55 14.88 -5.67
C ASN A 265 31.07 13.42 -5.83
N TYR A 266 29.81 13.21 -6.17
CA TYR A 266 29.30 11.89 -6.49
C TYR A 266 30.05 11.29 -7.69
N PHE A 267 30.16 12.02 -8.80
CA PHE A 267 30.83 11.53 -10.02
C PHE A 267 32.35 11.37 -9.84
N GLU A 268 33.02 12.24 -9.10
CA GLU A 268 34.43 12.04 -8.72
C GLU A 268 34.60 10.78 -7.88
N HIS A 269 33.70 10.56 -6.92
CA HIS A 269 33.76 9.38 -6.07
C HIS A 269 33.51 8.11 -6.86
N VAL A 270 32.52 8.09 -7.75
CA VAL A 270 32.23 6.96 -8.62
C VAL A 270 33.41 6.66 -9.54
N LYS A 271 34.07 7.66 -10.14
CA LYS A 271 35.33 7.46 -10.89
C LYS A 271 36.44 6.86 -10.05
N ASN A 272 36.50 7.27 -8.77
CA ASN A 272 37.51 6.74 -7.84
C ASN A 272 37.18 5.33 -7.36
N ILE A 273 35.91 4.94 -7.38
CA ILE A 273 35.43 3.59 -7.04
C ILE A 273 35.70 2.61 -8.18
N GLU A 274 35.60 3.01 -9.45
CA GLU A 274 35.97 2.16 -10.59
C GLU A 274 37.44 1.70 -10.51
N ASN A 275 38.29 2.47 -9.84
CA ASN A 275 39.70 2.15 -9.63
C ASN A 275 39.97 1.37 -8.33
N LYS A 276 38.99 1.15 -7.47
CA LYS A 276 39.10 0.39 -6.23
C LYS A 276 37.98 -0.63 -6.18
N ASN A 277 38.28 -1.90 -5.90
CA ASN A 277 37.32 -2.99 -5.73
C ASN A 277 36.29 -2.71 -4.60
N VAL A 278 35.46 -1.70 -4.79
CA VAL A 278 34.35 -1.37 -3.90
C VAL A 278 33.09 -2.07 -4.40
N ASP A 279 32.30 -2.57 -3.48
CA ASP A 279 31.05 -3.27 -3.74
C ASP A 279 30.09 -2.38 -4.55
N LYS A 280 29.98 -2.65 -5.85
CA LYS A 280 29.12 -1.93 -6.80
C LYS A 280 27.63 -1.97 -6.44
N ASN A 281 27.24 -2.90 -5.57
CA ASN A 281 25.87 -3.02 -5.08
C ASN A 281 25.40 -1.87 -4.17
N LYS A 282 26.33 -1.00 -3.76
CA LYS A 282 26.04 0.18 -2.94
C LYS A 282 25.85 1.48 -3.74
N ILE A 283 25.98 1.42 -5.07
CA ILE A 283 25.89 2.62 -5.93
C ILE A 283 24.53 2.60 -6.65
N ALA A 284 23.72 3.63 -6.42
CA ALA A 284 22.37 3.72 -6.95
C ALA A 284 22.29 4.27 -8.40
N PHE A 285 23.42 4.53 -9.06
CA PHE A 285 23.46 5.18 -10.37
C PHE A 285 24.24 4.38 -11.41
N ASP A 286 23.66 4.28 -12.60
CA ASP A 286 24.41 3.82 -13.77
C ASP A 286 25.14 5.02 -14.40
N ILE A 287 26.47 5.01 -14.28
CA ILE A 287 27.35 6.03 -14.88
C ILE A 287 27.16 6.13 -16.39
N ASN A 288 26.79 5.03 -17.03
CA ASN A 288 26.61 4.99 -18.49
C ASN A 288 25.38 5.78 -18.97
N LEU A 289 24.44 6.09 -18.05
CA LEU A 289 23.30 6.96 -18.34
C LEU A 289 23.65 8.45 -18.16
N TYR A 290 24.83 8.74 -17.60
CA TYR A 290 25.27 10.10 -17.37
C TYR A 290 25.98 10.66 -18.61
N ASP A 291 25.23 11.37 -19.45
CA ASP A 291 25.82 12.28 -20.43
C ASP A 291 25.96 13.67 -19.81
N LYS A 292 27.20 14.08 -19.53
CA LYS A 292 27.53 15.41 -18.98
C LYS A 292 26.84 16.57 -19.70
N LYS A 293 26.48 16.38 -20.98
CA LYS A 293 25.80 17.41 -21.79
C LYS A 293 24.35 17.63 -21.38
N ASN A 294 23.72 16.67 -20.71
CA ASN A 294 22.31 16.73 -20.32
C ASN A 294 22.08 17.21 -18.89
N PHE A 295 23.15 17.31 -18.07
CA PHE A 295 23.05 17.88 -16.74
C PHE A 295 23.34 19.38 -16.81
N ASP A 296 22.40 20.20 -16.31
CA ASP A 296 22.69 21.59 -16.00
C ASP A 296 23.61 21.63 -14.78
N ILE A 297 24.87 22.01 -15.00
CA ILE A 297 25.90 22.10 -13.93
C ILE A 297 25.48 23.11 -12.84
N ASN A 298 24.57 24.02 -13.17
CA ASN A 298 24.03 24.99 -12.21
C ASN A 298 22.83 24.46 -11.41
N GLU A 299 22.25 23.35 -11.84
CA GLU A 299 21.18 22.67 -11.12
C GLU A 299 21.78 21.56 -10.27
N THR A 300 22.00 21.83 -8.98
CA THR A 300 22.72 20.94 -8.08
C THR A 300 21.85 19.87 -7.43
N ASP A 301 20.51 20.04 -7.48
CA ASP A 301 19.57 19.22 -6.72
C ASP A 301 18.64 18.44 -7.63
N TYR A 302 18.67 17.12 -7.53
CA TYR A 302 17.80 16.21 -8.29
C TYR A 302 17.12 15.19 -7.38
N PHE A 303 15.88 14.86 -7.72
CA PHE A 303 15.27 13.63 -7.26
C PHE A 303 15.55 12.54 -8.29
N VAL A 304 16.03 11.41 -7.83
CA VAL A 304 16.38 10.26 -8.68
C VAL A 304 15.56 9.05 -8.28
N LEU A 305 14.91 8.45 -9.27
CA LEU A 305 14.29 7.14 -9.14
C LEU A 305 15.21 6.12 -9.79
N SER A 306 15.53 5.03 -9.10
CA SER A 306 16.40 3.96 -9.58
C SER A 306 15.86 2.57 -9.23
N THR A 307 16.29 1.58 -10.00
CA THR A 307 16.13 0.17 -9.66
C THR A 307 17.06 -0.20 -8.50
N ASN A 308 16.72 -1.24 -7.74
CA ASN A 308 17.59 -1.83 -6.74
C ASN A 308 18.44 -2.98 -7.32
N SER A 309 19.10 -3.75 -6.44
CA SER A 309 19.94 -4.91 -6.82
C SER A 309 19.15 -6.11 -7.36
N GLU A 310 17.84 -6.13 -7.25
CA GLU A 310 16.99 -7.26 -7.66
C GLU A 310 16.05 -6.90 -8.81
N GLN A 311 15.78 -5.59 -9.01
CA GLN A 311 14.81 -5.12 -9.98
C GLN A 311 15.46 -4.77 -11.32
N THR A 312 14.88 -5.30 -12.40
CA THR A 312 15.17 -4.90 -13.79
C THR A 312 13.86 -4.65 -14.53
N PHE A 313 13.91 -3.86 -15.59
CA PHE A 313 12.81 -3.71 -16.54
C PHE A 313 13.28 -4.09 -17.94
N LYS A 314 12.50 -4.93 -18.64
CA LYS A 314 12.77 -5.29 -20.04
C LYS A 314 12.32 -4.16 -20.96
N GLU A 315 12.87 -4.11 -22.17
CA GLU A 315 12.40 -3.20 -23.21
C GLU A 315 10.90 -3.40 -23.48
N GLY A 316 10.14 -2.30 -23.55
CA GLY A 316 8.70 -2.30 -23.72
C GLY A 316 7.88 -2.63 -22.46
N GLU A 317 8.53 -2.94 -21.34
CA GLU A 317 7.84 -3.25 -20.09
C GLU A 317 7.31 -1.97 -19.40
N GLN A 318 6.15 -2.08 -18.77
CA GLN A 318 5.62 -1.00 -17.94
C GLN A 318 6.54 -0.73 -16.75
N ILE A 319 6.83 0.55 -16.52
CA ILE A 319 7.58 0.98 -15.33
C ILE A 319 6.57 1.18 -14.19
N PHE A 320 6.86 0.56 -13.07
CA PHE A 320 6.06 0.67 -11.86
C PHE A 320 6.80 1.39 -10.75
N ASN A 321 6.02 2.02 -9.90
CA ASN A 321 6.41 2.52 -8.59
C ASN A 321 5.85 1.56 -7.52
N ASN A 322 6.25 1.76 -6.27
CA ASN A 322 5.69 1.08 -5.12
C ASN A 322 5.18 2.11 -4.12
N PHE A 323 3.89 2.09 -3.85
CA PHE A 323 3.26 3.02 -2.90
C PHE A 323 3.45 2.60 -1.43
N GLY A 324 4.25 1.58 -1.17
CA GLY A 324 4.56 1.06 0.15
C GLY A 324 3.61 -0.05 0.62
N LYS A 325 3.92 -0.62 1.78
CA LYS A 325 3.17 -1.75 2.39
C LYS A 325 1.81 -1.28 2.90
N LYS A 326 0.80 -1.26 2.03
CA LYS A 326 -0.56 -0.78 2.33
C LYS A 326 -1.59 -1.91 2.18
N SER A 327 -2.62 -1.89 3.05
CA SER A 327 -3.80 -2.75 2.85
C SER A 327 -4.64 -2.27 1.66
N ASN A 328 -5.45 -3.16 1.10
CA ASN A 328 -6.36 -2.81 0.02
C ASN A 328 -7.38 -1.74 0.42
N GLU A 329 -7.77 -1.67 1.67
CA GLU A 329 -8.58 -0.58 2.19
C GLU A 329 -7.92 0.79 1.96
N ILE A 330 -6.64 0.93 2.35
CA ILE A 330 -5.88 2.17 2.17
C ILE A 330 -5.60 2.43 0.69
N LEU A 331 -5.26 1.39 -0.09
CA LEU A 331 -5.03 1.51 -1.52
C LEU A 331 -6.30 1.95 -2.24
N LEU A 332 -7.45 1.38 -1.90
CA LEU A 332 -8.72 1.74 -2.53
C LEU A 332 -9.12 3.18 -2.17
N LEU A 333 -9.10 3.52 -0.89
CA LEU A 333 -9.53 4.83 -0.41
C LEU A 333 -8.65 5.98 -0.96
N ASN A 334 -7.33 5.80 -0.92
CA ASN A 334 -6.38 6.88 -1.23
C ASN A 334 -5.84 6.83 -2.66
N HIS A 335 -5.79 5.66 -3.30
CA HIS A 335 -5.13 5.47 -4.60
C HIS A 335 -6.06 4.90 -5.68
N SER A 336 -7.35 4.69 -5.37
CA SER A 336 -8.31 4.09 -6.32
C SER A 336 -7.86 2.75 -6.89
N LEU A 337 -7.21 1.93 -6.06
CA LEU A 337 -6.58 0.68 -6.44
C LEU A 337 -6.91 -0.42 -5.44
N CYS A 338 -7.29 -1.59 -5.93
CA CYS A 338 -7.39 -2.80 -5.13
C CYS A 338 -6.63 -3.93 -5.82
N LEU A 339 -5.67 -4.52 -5.12
CA LEU A 339 -4.79 -5.57 -5.64
C LEU A 339 -5.21 -6.91 -5.03
N ILE A 340 -5.56 -7.86 -5.88
CA ILE A 340 -6.07 -9.16 -5.41
C ILE A 340 -4.96 -10.01 -4.76
N ASP A 341 -3.72 -9.87 -5.20
CA ASP A 341 -2.54 -10.57 -4.70
C ASP A 341 -1.73 -9.77 -3.66
N ASN A 342 -2.30 -8.68 -3.12
CA ASN A 342 -1.61 -7.83 -2.16
C ASN A 342 -1.18 -8.62 -0.92
N ILE A 343 0.13 -8.87 -0.81
CA ILE A 343 0.72 -9.60 0.32
C ILE A 343 0.67 -8.81 1.64
N TYR A 344 0.50 -7.49 1.56
CA TYR A 344 0.40 -6.58 2.72
C TYR A 344 -1.05 -6.33 3.15
N ASP A 345 -2.00 -7.02 2.49
CA ASP A 345 -3.40 -6.81 2.78
C ASP A 345 -3.80 -7.28 4.16
N SER A 346 -4.85 -6.68 4.67
CA SER A 346 -5.42 -7.02 5.97
C SER A 346 -6.88 -6.57 6.04
N THR A 347 -7.68 -7.35 6.73
CA THR A 347 -9.09 -7.07 6.98
C THR A 347 -9.31 -6.75 8.45
N ILE A 348 -10.22 -5.85 8.76
CA ILE A 348 -10.64 -5.57 10.13
C ILE A 348 -11.87 -6.42 10.45
N LEU A 349 -11.76 -7.24 11.49
CA LEU A 349 -12.90 -7.99 12.02
C LEU A 349 -13.37 -7.38 13.34
N LEU A 350 -14.69 -7.33 13.50
CA LEU A 350 -15.34 -6.82 14.70
C LEU A 350 -15.83 -7.99 15.57
N LEU A 351 -15.47 -7.97 16.84
CA LEU A 351 -16.05 -8.80 17.87
C LEU A 351 -16.92 -7.92 18.77
N THR A 352 -18.23 -8.13 18.73
CA THR A 352 -19.18 -7.43 19.60
C THR A 352 -19.43 -8.28 20.83
N THR A 353 -19.12 -7.76 22.01
CA THR A 353 -19.37 -8.45 23.28
C THR A 353 -20.43 -7.72 24.08
N LYS A 354 -21.42 -8.45 24.57
CA LYS A 354 -22.40 -7.87 25.50
C LYS A 354 -21.72 -7.58 26.84
N GLN A 355 -21.92 -6.40 27.39
CA GLN A 355 -21.42 -6.02 28.72
C GLN A 355 -22.14 -6.80 29.85
N ALA A 356 -22.22 -8.15 29.71
CA ALA A 356 -22.95 -8.99 30.65
C ALA A 356 -22.31 -9.02 32.04
N ASP A 357 -21.00 -8.69 32.14
CA ASP A 357 -20.27 -8.60 33.38
C ASP A 357 -19.37 -7.36 33.38
N LYS A 358 -19.84 -6.28 33.98
CA LYS A 358 -19.06 -5.05 34.18
C LYS A 358 -17.68 -5.32 34.81
N PHE A 359 -17.53 -6.39 35.55
CA PHE A 359 -16.30 -6.76 36.24
C PHE A 359 -15.29 -7.40 35.30
N THR A 360 -15.71 -8.34 34.46
CA THR A 360 -14.84 -9.02 33.47
C THR A 360 -14.47 -8.06 32.34
N ALA A 361 -15.42 -7.27 31.86
CA ALA A 361 -15.18 -6.28 30.81
C ALA A 361 -14.22 -5.18 31.28
N ASN A 362 -14.40 -4.60 32.47
CA ASN A 362 -13.52 -3.53 32.97
C ASN A 362 -12.10 -4.06 33.28
N PHE A 363 -11.94 -5.25 33.82
CA PHE A 363 -10.63 -5.84 34.10
C PHE A 363 -9.89 -6.21 32.82
N VAL A 364 -10.58 -6.77 31.82
CA VAL A 364 -10.04 -7.05 30.49
C VAL A 364 -9.69 -5.77 29.75
N ILE A 365 -10.54 -4.72 29.88
CA ILE A 365 -10.32 -3.43 29.25
C ILE A 365 -9.14 -2.69 29.87
N GLU A 366 -9.04 -2.63 31.19
CA GLU A 366 -8.00 -1.82 31.86
C GLU A 366 -6.59 -2.40 31.74
N HIS A 367 -6.42 -3.72 31.74
CA HIS A 367 -5.09 -4.36 31.79
C HIS A 367 -4.54 -4.83 30.44
N MET A 368 -5.37 -5.19 29.47
CA MET A 368 -4.89 -5.73 28.21
C MET A 368 -5.31 -4.97 26.95
N ILE A 369 -6.48 -4.36 26.97
CA ILE A 369 -7.05 -3.78 25.75
C ILE A 369 -6.35 -2.48 25.36
N LYS A 370 -5.84 -1.70 26.29
CA LYS A 370 -5.07 -0.47 25.99
C LYS A 370 -3.87 -0.71 25.06
N ASN A 371 -3.29 -1.91 25.09
CA ASN A 371 -2.08 -2.22 24.33
C ASN A 371 -2.29 -3.25 23.19
N LEU A 372 -3.42 -3.96 23.16
CA LEU A 372 -3.62 -5.09 22.25
C LEU A 372 -4.69 -4.88 21.21
N VAL A 373 -5.70 -4.07 21.47
CA VAL A 373 -6.88 -3.93 20.60
C VAL A 373 -7.28 -2.45 20.49
N ASN A 374 -7.61 -2.00 19.29
CA ASN A 374 -8.29 -0.72 19.13
C ASN A 374 -9.72 -0.90 19.65
N ILE A 375 -10.06 -0.16 20.71
CA ILE A 375 -11.40 -0.17 21.29
C ILE A 375 -12.25 0.68 20.36
N GLY A 376 -13.22 0.04 19.69
CA GLY A 376 -14.29 0.73 19.00
C GLY A 376 -15.20 1.45 20.00
N THR A 377 -16.04 2.32 19.49
CA THR A 377 -17.04 3.05 20.26
C THR A 377 -18.05 2.10 20.92
N TYR A 378 -18.54 2.47 22.10
CA TYR A 378 -19.71 1.81 22.67
C TYR A 378 -20.92 2.14 21.79
N ASP A 379 -21.67 1.10 21.44
CA ASP A 379 -22.96 1.31 20.80
C ASP A 379 -24.03 1.72 21.85
N ALA A 380 -25.16 2.26 21.37
CA ALA A 380 -26.26 2.75 22.21
C ALA A 380 -26.83 1.68 23.17
N ASP A 381 -26.59 0.40 22.90
CA ASP A 381 -27.08 -0.75 23.68
C ASP A 381 -26.02 -1.32 24.65
N ASN A 382 -24.91 -0.59 24.91
CA ASN A 382 -23.81 -0.99 25.80
C ASN A 382 -23.03 -2.24 25.34
N TYR A 383 -22.86 -2.45 24.05
CA TYR A 383 -21.94 -3.45 23.52
C TYR A 383 -20.56 -2.85 23.32
N LEU A 384 -19.53 -3.60 23.70
CA LEU A 384 -18.15 -3.27 23.41
C LEU A 384 -17.76 -3.90 22.06
N GLN A 385 -17.32 -3.07 21.12
CA GLN A 385 -16.77 -3.52 19.85
C GLN A 385 -15.24 -3.57 19.93
N LEU A 386 -14.68 -4.75 19.71
CA LEU A 386 -13.24 -4.97 19.61
C LEU A 386 -12.87 -5.17 18.14
N GLN A 387 -11.85 -4.41 17.70
CA GLN A 387 -11.36 -4.46 16.31
C GLN A 387 -10.08 -5.28 16.22
N PHE A 388 -10.09 -6.32 15.40
CA PHE A 388 -8.93 -7.15 15.13
C PHE A 388 -8.47 -6.99 13.70
N LYS A 389 -7.22 -6.54 13.53
CA LYS A 389 -6.58 -6.54 12.21
C LYS A 389 -6.12 -7.96 11.86
N ILE A 390 -6.64 -8.50 10.79
CA ILE A 390 -6.36 -9.83 10.26
C ILE A 390 -5.48 -9.70 9.02
N PRO A 391 -4.17 -9.88 9.14
CA PRO A 391 -3.24 -9.77 8.02
C PRO A 391 -3.26 -11.02 7.14
N ARG A 392 -2.98 -10.87 5.85
CA ARG A 392 -3.03 -11.94 4.87
C ARG A 392 -1.95 -13.01 5.07
N ASN A 393 -0.71 -12.62 5.32
CA ASN A 393 0.46 -13.49 5.29
C ASN A 393 1.04 -13.85 6.66
N LYS A 394 0.33 -13.57 7.73
CA LYS A 394 0.77 -13.89 9.08
C LYS A 394 -0.42 -14.05 10.02
N ILE A 395 -0.25 -14.83 11.07
CA ILE A 395 -1.29 -14.98 12.09
C ILE A 395 -1.42 -13.67 12.87
N SER A 396 -2.65 -13.22 13.09
CA SER A 396 -2.93 -12.03 13.89
C SER A 396 -2.56 -12.25 15.36
N THR A 397 -1.41 -11.69 15.74
CA THR A 397 -0.90 -11.82 17.12
C THR A 397 -1.86 -11.21 18.14
N LYS A 398 -2.48 -10.07 17.80
CA LYS A 398 -3.43 -9.40 18.68
C LYS A 398 -4.68 -10.24 18.90
N ALA A 399 -5.27 -10.80 17.84
CA ALA A 399 -6.42 -11.67 17.94
C ALA A 399 -6.09 -12.95 18.72
N PHE A 400 -4.99 -13.62 18.35
CA PHE A 400 -4.55 -14.83 19.06
C PHE A 400 -4.32 -14.57 20.56
N ASN A 401 -3.63 -13.51 20.93
CA ASN A 401 -3.39 -13.16 22.34
C ASN A 401 -4.69 -12.85 23.09
N PHE A 402 -5.67 -12.23 22.43
CA PHE A 402 -6.99 -12.03 23.02
C PHE A 402 -7.65 -13.37 23.34
N PHE A 403 -7.72 -14.30 22.38
CA PHE A 403 -8.31 -15.63 22.61
C PHE A 403 -7.50 -16.45 23.63
N LYS A 404 -6.17 -16.33 23.61
CA LYS A 404 -5.32 -16.91 24.64
C LYS A 404 -5.71 -16.38 26.03
N TYR A 405 -5.83 -15.06 26.16
CA TYR A 405 -6.15 -14.43 27.44
C TYR A 405 -7.50 -14.87 28.00
N ILE A 406 -8.57 -14.82 27.21
CA ILE A 406 -9.90 -15.20 27.70
C ILE A 406 -9.99 -16.68 28.10
N ASN A 407 -9.22 -17.57 27.46
CA ASN A 407 -9.22 -19.00 27.79
C ASN A 407 -8.35 -19.35 29.00
N ILE A 408 -7.36 -18.53 29.36
CA ILE A 408 -6.54 -18.75 30.57
C ILE A 408 -7.02 -17.91 31.77
N LEU A 409 -7.94 -16.96 31.55
CA LEU A 409 -8.46 -16.08 32.60
C LEU A 409 -9.04 -16.90 33.77
N GLY A 410 -8.61 -16.57 34.99
CA GLY A 410 -8.99 -17.31 36.20
C GLY A 410 -8.27 -18.63 36.44
N ARG A 411 -7.40 -19.07 35.52
CA ARG A 411 -6.62 -20.31 35.67
C ARG A 411 -5.14 -20.04 36.03
N MET A 412 -4.52 -19.05 35.39
CA MET A 412 -3.12 -18.66 35.60
C MET A 412 -2.87 -17.23 35.13
N ARG A 413 -1.72 -16.65 35.48
CA ARG A 413 -1.28 -15.37 34.92
C ARG A 413 -0.85 -15.54 33.47
N PHE A 414 -1.01 -14.51 32.66
CA PHE A 414 -0.66 -14.55 31.24
C PHE A 414 0.85 -14.78 31.04
N GLU A 415 1.67 -14.18 31.89
CA GLU A 415 3.14 -14.25 31.88
C GLU A 415 3.65 -15.66 32.30
N ASP A 416 2.87 -16.37 33.14
CA ASP A 416 3.22 -17.70 33.63
C ASP A 416 2.74 -18.81 32.69
N TYR A 417 2.13 -18.45 31.55
CA TYR A 417 1.59 -19.44 30.62
C TYR A 417 2.71 -20.21 29.93
N ILE A 418 2.73 -21.50 30.15
CA ILE A 418 3.50 -22.49 29.40
C ILE A 418 2.58 -23.24 28.45
N PHE A 419 3.15 -23.91 27.45
CA PHE A 419 2.37 -24.76 26.55
C PHE A 419 1.67 -25.89 27.34
N ILE A 420 0.33 -25.89 27.29
CA ILE A 420 -0.52 -26.97 27.85
C ILE A 420 -1.47 -27.36 26.72
N LYS A 421 -1.31 -28.59 26.20
CA LYS A 421 -2.07 -29.08 25.03
C LYS A 421 -3.57 -28.78 25.11
N LYS A 422 -4.22 -29.12 26.21
CA LYS A 422 -5.66 -28.89 26.38
C LYS A 422 -6.05 -27.42 26.28
N VAL A 423 -5.28 -26.53 26.90
CA VAL A 423 -5.55 -25.09 26.90
C VAL A 423 -5.27 -24.49 25.51
N GLU A 424 -4.21 -24.97 24.84
CA GLU A 424 -3.89 -24.52 23.48
C GLU A 424 -4.99 -24.91 22.48
N LEU A 425 -5.58 -26.11 22.61
CA LEU A 425 -6.74 -26.52 21.79
C LEU A 425 -7.94 -25.60 22.03
N GLU A 426 -8.27 -25.29 23.29
CA GLU A 426 -9.36 -24.36 23.63
C GLU A 426 -9.14 -22.95 23.03
N ILE A 427 -7.90 -22.45 23.04
CA ILE A 427 -7.53 -21.16 22.44
C ILE A 427 -7.74 -21.18 20.92
N LEU A 428 -7.20 -22.22 20.27
CA LEU A 428 -7.29 -22.37 18.81
C LEU A 428 -8.74 -22.55 18.35
N GLU A 429 -9.51 -23.36 19.05
CA GLU A 429 -10.96 -23.56 18.77
C GLU A 429 -11.76 -22.27 18.93
N SER A 430 -11.51 -21.51 19.99
CA SER A 430 -12.18 -20.23 20.23
C SER A 430 -11.88 -19.23 19.11
N TYR A 431 -10.62 -19.15 18.68
CA TYR A 431 -10.22 -18.28 17.58
C TYR A 431 -10.80 -18.76 16.22
N LEU A 432 -10.77 -20.06 15.98
CA LEU A 432 -11.35 -20.66 14.76
C LEU A 432 -12.85 -20.39 14.64
N ASN A 433 -13.59 -20.52 15.74
CA ASN A 433 -15.03 -20.20 15.79
C ASN A 433 -15.29 -18.74 15.45
N PHE A 434 -14.52 -17.81 16.03
CA PHE A 434 -14.61 -16.38 15.69
C PHE A 434 -14.38 -16.11 14.20
N LEU A 435 -13.36 -16.71 13.60
CA LEU A 435 -13.08 -16.57 12.17
C LEU A 435 -14.21 -17.15 11.31
N THR A 436 -14.74 -18.31 11.70
CA THR A 436 -15.84 -18.99 11.00
C THR A 436 -17.12 -18.15 11.04
N ASP A 437 -17.47 -17.60 12.20
CA ASP A 437 -18.61 -16.72 12.37
C ASP A 437 -18.45 -15.43 11.56
N SER A 438 -17.22 -14.88 11.51
CA SER A 438 -16.92 -13.70 10.70
C SER A 438 -17.12 -13.97 9.21
N ILE A 439 -16.62 -15.11 8.71
CA ILE A 439 -16.82 -15.52 7.30
C ILE A 439 -18.31 -15.70 6.98
N PHE A 440 -19.08 -16.27 7.89
CA PHE A 440 -20.52 -16.45 7.70
C PHE A 440 -21.26 -15.11 7.59
N LYS A 441 -20.84 -14.11 8.35
CA LYS A 441 -21.38 -12.74 8.27
C LYS A 441 -21.02 -12.03 6.96
N MET A 442 -19.89 -12.38 6.34
CA MET A 442 -19.48 -11.87 5.04
C MET A 442 -20.31 -12.49 3.92
N LYS A 443 -21.41 -11.84 3.54
CA LYS A 443 -22.42 -12.36 2.60
C LYS A 443 -21.93 -12.56 1.15
N PHE A 444 -20.75 -12.07 0.80
CA PHE A 444 -20.24 -12.09 -0.56
C PHE A 444 -19.52 -13.42 -0.89
N PRO A 445 -20.05 -14.25 -1.80
CA PRO A 445 -19.41 -15.54 -2.13
C PRO A 445 -18.16 -15.38 -2.98
N ILE A 446 -17.04 -15.99 -2.58
CA ILE A 446 -15.77 -15.97 -3.32
C ILE A 446 -15.97 -16.38 -4.79
N PHE A 447 -16.68 -17.48 -5.04
CA PHE A 447 -16.93 -17.97 -6.41
C PHE A 447 -17.70 -16.99 -7.28
N LYS A 448 -18.65 -16.25 -6.69
CA LYS A 448 -19.39 -15.21 -7.42
C LYS A 448 -18.46 -14.08 -7.84
N ALA A 449 -17.58 -13.63 -6.94
CA ALA A 449 -16.58 -12.61 -7.23
C ALA A 449 -15.65 -13.03 -8.38
N ILE A 450 -15.11 -14.23 -8.28
CA ILE A 450 -14.21 -14.81 -9.29
C ILE A 450 -14.89 -14.89 -10.65
N ASN A 451 -16.13 -15.37 -10.72
CA ASN A 451 -16.87 -15.48 -11.98
C ASN A 451 -17.15 -14.11 -12.60
N ILE A 452 -17.51 -13.11 -11.80
CA ILE A 452 -17.70 -11.75 -12.30
C ILE A 452 -16.40 -11.18 -12.85
N LEU A 453 -15.28 -11.35 -12.13
CA LEU A 453 -13.96 -10.89 -12.59
C LEU A 453 -13.53 -11.59 -13.87
N LYS A 454 -13.73 -12.92 -14.00
CA LYS A 454 -13.48 -13.67 -15.23
C LYS A 454 -14.32 -13.15 -16.41
N ASP A 455 -15.60 -12.93 -16.20
CA ASP A 455 -16.48 -12.41 -17.22
C ASP A 455 -16.08 -11.00 -17.67
N MET A 456 -15.67 -10.14 -16.74
CA MET A 456 -15.11 -8.82 -17.03
C MET A 456 -13.83 -8.90 -17.89
N ILE A 457 -12.92 -9.84 -17.55
CA ILE A 457 -11.72 -10.09 -18.33
C ILE A 457 -12.07 -10.55 -19.74
N ALA A 458 -12.93 -11.57 -19.86
CA ALA A 458 -13.31 -12.16 -21.14
C ALA A 458 -14.01 -11.17 -22.07
N ARG A 459 -14.89 -10.33 -21.54
CA ARG A 459 -15.58 -9.28 -22.32
C ARG A 459 -14.72 -8.05 -22.54
N GLY A 460 -13.61 -7.89 -21.81
CA GLY A 460 -12.82 -6.68 -21.81
C GLY A 460 -13.60 -5.44 -21.36
N THR A 461 -14.68 -5.63 -20.61
CA THR A 461 -15.54 -4.56 -20.11
C THR A 461 -15.23 -4.32 -18.64
N PHE A 462 -14.18 -3.54 -18.34
CA PHE A 462 -13.91 -3.15 -16.96
C PHE A 462 -14.56 -1.81 -16.65
N HIS A 463 -15.54 -1.78 -15.75
CA HIS A 463 -15.86 -0.57 -15.02
C HIS A 463 -14.86 -0.49 -13.85
N PRO A 464 -13.97 0.54 -13.77
CA PRO A 464 -12.88 0.57 -12.78
C PRO A 464 -13.36 0.44 -11.34
N ASN A 465 -14.47 1.13 -10.99
CA ASN A 465 -15.03 1.11 -9.65
C ASN A 465 -15.55 -0.29 -9.31
N GLN A 466 -16.32 -0.90 -10.21
CA GLN A 466 -16.87 -2.22 -10.03
C GLN A 466 -15.77 -3.29 -9.84
N LYS A 467 -14.71 -3.24 -10.66
CA LYS A 467 -13.56 -4.13 -10.48
C LYS A 467 -12.97 -3.98 -9.07
N ASN A 468 -12.70 -2.75 -8.65
CA ASN A 468 -12.09 -2.47 -7.36
C ASN A 468 -12.98 -2.89 -6.18
N ILE A 469 -14.30 -2.66 -6.29
CA ILE A 469 -15.29 -3.08 -5.29
C ILE A 469 -15.31 -4.61 -5.14
N ILE A 470 -15.37 -5.33 -6.26
CA ILE A 470 -15.40 -6.80 -6.24
C ILE A 470 -14.07 -7.35 -5.72
N ALA A 471 -12.94 -6.78 -6.14
CA ALA A 471 -11.62 -7.17 -5.67
C ALA A 471 -11.47 -6.92 -4.16
N TYR A 472 -11.96 -5.79 -3.65
CA TYR A 472 -11.93 -5.46 -2.23
C TYR A 472 -12.71 -6.50 -1.40
N LYS A 473 -13.97 -6.75 -1.75
CA LYS A 473 -14.80 -7.77 -1.08
C LYS A 473 -14.20 -9.17 -1.13
N LEU A 474 -13.61 -9.52 -2.27
CA LEU A 474 -12.93 -10.81 -2.43
C LEU A 474 -11.74 -10.91 -1.48
N THR A 475 -10.89 -9.90 -1.45
CA THR A 475 -9.65 -9.92 -0.67
C THR A 475 -9.91 -9.89 0.83
N GLU A 476 -10.93 -9.17 1.31
CA GLU A 476 -11.36 -9.22 2.71
C GLU A 476 -11.69 -10.65 3.14
N LYS A 477 -12.53 -11.33 2.38
CA LYS A 477 -12.93 -12.71 2.69
C LYS A 477 -11.76 -13.68 2.59
N VAL A 478 -10.92 -13.55 1.57
CA VAL A 478 -9.71 -14.38 1.39
C VAL A 478 -8.75 -14.23 2.56
N ASN A 479 -8.57 -13.02 3.09
CA ASN A 479 -7.71 -12.78 4.25
C ASN A 479 -8.17 -13.56 5.48
N VAL A 480 -9.49 -13.63 5.72
CA VAL A 480 -10.05 -14.38 6.85
C VAL A 480 -9.98 -15.89 6.61
N GLU A 481 -10.23 -16.37 5.39
CA GLU A 481 -10.07 -17.78 5.03
C GLU A 481 -8.61 -18.25 5.20
N TYR A 482 -7.63 -17.43 4.82
CA TYR A 482 -6.21 -17.75 5.06
C TYR A 482 -5.89 -17.88 6.55
N GLN A 483 -6.38 -16.93 7.37
CA GLN A 483 -6.22 -17.05 8.83
C GLN A 483 -6.85 -18.32 9.37
N LYS A 484 -8.04 -18.67 8.88
CA LYS A 484 -8.73 -19.91 9.27
C LYS A 484 -7.88 -21.13 8.96
N GLU A 485 -7.28 -21.21 7.76
CA GLU A 485 -6.38 -22.31 7.38
C GLU A 485 -5.14 -22.39 8.29
N TYR A 486 -4.53 -21.25 8.65
CA TYR A 486 -3.41 -21.24 9.58
C TYR A 486 -3.79 -21.79 10.96
N ILE A 487 -4.94 -21.39 11.48
CA ILE A 487 -5.42 -21.83 12.79
C ILE A 487 -5.87 -23.30 12.75
N GLN A 488 -6.54 -23.75 11.70
CA GLN A 488 -6.90 -25.17 11.51
C GLN A 488 -5.67 -26.06 11.40
N PHE A 489 -4.64 -25.62 10.68
CA PHE A 489 -3.37 -26.34 10.61
C PHE A 489 -2.72 -26.44 11.99
N MET A 490 -2.64 -25.34 12.76
CA MET A 490 -2.13 -25.37 14.13
C MET A 490 -2.95 -26.33 15.01
N LEU A 491 -4.28 -26.27 14.92
CA LEU A 491 -5.18 -27.15 15.66
C LEU A 491 -4.90 -28.63 15.34
N ASN A 492 -4.73 -28.97 14.06
CA ASN A 492 -4.40 -30.32 13.61
C ASN A 492 -3.06 -30.80 14.19
N VAL A 493 -2.03 -29.96 14.12
CA VAL A 493 -0.71 -30.27 14.68
C VAL A 493 -0.78 -30.48 16.20
N VAL A 494 -1.43 -29.57 16.93
CA VAL A 494 -1.57 -29.68 18.40
C VAL A 494 -2.38 -30.92 18.79
N THR A 495 -3.43 -31.25 18.02
CA THR A 495 -4.22 -32.47 18.28
C THR A 495 -3.38 -33.74 18.18
N LYS A 496 -2.46 -33.82 17.22
CA LYS A 496 -1.56 -34.97 17.01
C LYS A 496 -0.36 -35.01 17.96
N CYS A 497 -0.07 -33.93 18.68
CA CYS A 497 1.00 -33.91 19.68
C CYS A 497 0.74 -34.88 20.82
N ASP A 498 1.82 -35.46 21.38
CA ASP A 498 1.74 -36.22 22.61
C ASP A 498 1.28 -35.34 23.78
N GLU A 499 0.58 -35.91 24.75
CA GLU A 499 0.17 -35.18 25.95
C GLU A 499 1.35 -34.65 26.78
N ASN A 500 2.52 -35.26 26.61
CA ASN A 500 3.78 -34.85 27.25
C ASN A 500 4.52 -33.74 26.49
N THR A 501 4.04 -33.30 25.34
CA THR A 501 4.61 -32.14 24.61
C THR A 501 4.55 -30.91 25.50
N LYS A 502 5.72 -30.33 25.82
CA LYS A 502 5.83 -29.25 26.81
C LYS A 502 6.37 -27.94 26.20
N SER A 503 6.76 -27.97 24.95
CA SER A 503 7.40 -26.81 24.33
C SER A 503 6.93 -26.54 22.92
N TYR A 504 6.97 -25.27 22.53
CA TYR A 504 6.72 -24.85 21.16
C TYR A 504 7.79 -25.35 20.17
N MET A 505 9.01 -25.67 20.63
CA MET A 505 10.05 -26.26 19.78
C MET A 505 9.71 -27.68 19.32
N GLU A 506 9.08 -28.47 20.19
CA GLU A 506 8.54 -29.78 19.81
C GLU A 506 7.38 -29.64 18.83
N LEU A 507 6.54 -28.63 19.01
CA LEU A 507 5.46 -28.29 18.06
C LEU A 507 6.00 -27.96 16.66
N ILE A 508 7.09 -27.19 16.56
CA ILE A 508 7.72 -26.86 15.26
C ILE A 508 8.18 -28.13 14.54
N LYS A 509 8.75 -29.10 15.26
CA LYS A 509 9.15 -30.39 14.68
C LYS A 509 7.94 -31.15 14.12
N ASN A 510 6.85 -31.21 14.87
CA ASN A 510 5.61 -31.84 14.41
C ASN A 510 4.99 -31.14 13.18
N ILE A 511 5.19 -29.82 13.03
CA ILE A 511 4.80 -29.08 11.82
C ILE A 511 5.53 -29.61 10.59
N ASP A 512 6.83 -29.92 10.69
CA ASP A 512 7.60 -30.41 9.55
C ASP A 512 7.12 -31.79 9.09
N GLU A 513 6.68 -32.61 10.01
CA GLU A 513 6.19 -33.97 9.76
C GLU A 513 4.74 -34.00 9.25
N GLU A 514 3.98 -32.89 9.40
CA GLU A 514 2.57 -32.81 9.00
C GLU A 514 2.41 -32.63 7.49
N ASN A 515 2.05 -33.69 6.80
CA ASN A 515 1.83 -33.70 5.34
C ASN A 515 0.39 -34.04 4.93
N GLU A 516 -0.48 -34.41 5.87
CA GLU A 516 -1.84 -34.86 5.58
C GLU A 516 -2.89 -33.73 5.63
N PHE A 517 -2.47 -32.51 5.98
CA PHE A 517 -3.39 -31.38 6.05
C PHE A 517 -3.90 -30.98 4.67
N LYS A 518 -5.21 -31.03 4.48
CA LYS A 518 -5.87 -30.61 3.24
C LYS A 518 -6.26 -29.14 3.34
N SER A 519 -5.47 -28.29 2.71
CA SER A 519 -5.78 -26.86 2.56
C SER A 519 -6.69 -26.61 1.38
N MET A 520 -7.61 -25.64 1.52
CA MET A 520 -8.55 -25.23 0.47
C MET A 520 -8.00 -24.10 -0.40
N TYR A 521 -7.20 -23.20 0.15
CA TYR A 521 -6.79 -21.95 -0.51
C TYR A 521 -5.29 -21.77 -0.65
N LEU A 522 -4.48 -22.36 0.22
CA LEU A 522 -3.05 -22.14 0.28
C LEU A 522 -2.22 -23.41 0.03
N PRO A 523 -1.01 -23.30 -0.56
CA PRO A 523 -0.04 -24.38 -0.53
C PRO A 523 0.35 -24.72 0.92
N ILE A 524 0.49 -26.01 1.24
CA ILE A 524 0.84 -26.43 2.60
C ILE A 524 2.17 -25.85 3.08
N GLU A 525 3.14 -25.72 2.19
CA GLU A 525 4.46 -25.14 2.52
C GLU A 525 4.33 -23.68 2.98
N LYS A 526 3.43 -22.91 2.37
CA LYS A 526 3.15 -21.53 2.80
C LYS A 526 2.49 -21.50 4.17
N ILE A 527 1.60 -22.43 4.45
CA ILE A 527 0.95 -22.54 5.77
C ILE A 527 2.00 -22.89 6.84
N LYS A 528 2.85 -23.89 6.56
CA LYS A 528 3.95 -24.30 7.46
C LYS A 528 4.88 -23.12 7.76
N GLU A 529 5.29 -22.37 6.73
CA GLU A 529 6.13 -21.19 6.87
C GLU A 529 5.50 -20.15 7.82
N VAL A 530 4.25 -19.78 7.57
CA VAL A 530 3.54 -18.76 8.37
C VAL A 530 3.37 -19.21 9.82
N VAL A 531 3.01 -20.48 10.04
CA VAL A 531 2.82 -21.02 11.40
C VAL A 531 4.15 -21.13 12.14
N LYS A 532 5.22 -21.57 11.49
CA LYS A 532 6.57 -21.60 12.10
C LYS A 532 7.03 -20.21 12.51
N ASN A 533 6.93 -19.25 11.61
CA ASN A 533 7.28 -17.85 11.88
C ASN A 533 6.47 -17.28 13.06
N PHE A 534 5.19 -17.61 13.14
CA PHE A 534 4.35 -17.17 14.24
C PHE A 534 4.81 -17.78 15.58
N ILE A 535 5.09 -19.06 15.62
CA ILE A 535 5.54 -19.75 16.85
C ILE A 535 6.92 -19.22 17.27
N THR A 536 7.87 -19.13 16.33
CA THR A 536 9.24 -18.66 16.61
C THR A 536 9.26 -17.23 17.14
N ASN A 537 8.48 -16.33 16.57
CA ASN A 537 8.43 -14.92 16.99
C ASN A 537 7.67 -14.69 18.31
N LYS A 538 6.98 -15.69 18.84
CA LYS A 538 6.21 -15.59 20.08
C LYS A 538 6.92 -16.14 21.31
N LEU A 539 8.01 -16.84 21.12
CA LEU A 539 8.80 -17.33 22.24
C LEU A 539 9.64 -16.17 22.77
N PRO A 540 9.46 -15.72 24.02
CA PRO A 540 10.50 -14.97 24.68
C PRO A 540 11.71 -15.91 24.78
N HIS A 541 12.85 -15.46 24.33
CA HIS A 541 14.14 -16.10 24.53
C HIS A 541 14.48 -16.17 26.01
#